data_33c98e2e48629c8d18a2c3e07b880f1c
#
_entry.id   33c98e2e48629c8d18a2c3e07b880f1c
#
_cell.length_a   1.000
_cell.length_b   1.000
_cell.length_c   1.000
_cell.angle_alpha   90.00
_cell.angle_beta   90.00
_cell.angle_gamma   90.00
#
_symmetry.space_group_name_H-M   'P 1'
#
loop_
_entity.id
_entity.type
_entity.pdbx_description
1 polymer ?
#
loop_
_entity_poly.entity_id
_entity_poly.type
_entity_poly.pdbx_seq_one_letter_code
_entity_poly.pdbx_strand_id
1 'polypeptide(L)'
;MSENVILVTGATGVLGREVLNRARRAGVPVRAMTRRTALPDDPGVTWVTADLQTGTGLDAAFDGVTTIIHCASDTRRPKHDIPGWRHLLDAARRAGVGHIVNISIVGVDRIPYSYYRIKVEGERLLAESGIPWTNLRATQFPELLHKAFGVLAKAPVVLVPSKTECQPVDQGEVADRLVELALGTPAGRVPDMGGPRVYEAADLARSWLEAMGRRRRVVPVRIPGKAGAGFRAGGLVTREHAVGVRTWEEYLTTKQAT
;
A
#
# COMPACT_ATOMS: atom_id res chain seq x y z
N MET A 1 -4.54 3.02 -32.29
CA MET A 1 -3.79 2.84 -31.01
C MET A 1 -4.82 2.49 -29.96
N SER A 2 -4.73 1.35 -29.31
CA SER A 2 -5.65 0.99 -28.21
C SER A 2 -5.44 2.00 -27.07
N GLU A 3 -6.54 2.51 -26.55
CA GLU A 3 -6.55 3.45 -25.42
C GLU A 3 -5.87 2.79 -24.21
N ASN A 4 -4.95 3.50 -23.54
CA ASN A 4 -4.25 2.95 -22.36
C ASN A 4 -5.18 2.94 -21.15
N VAL A 5 -5.86 1.83 -20.88
CA VAL A 5 -6.78 1.68 -19.76
C VAL A 5 -6.04 1.11 -18.55
N ILE A 6 -6.03 1.87 -17.45
CA ILE A 6 -5.44 1.45 -16.17
C ILE A 6 -6.53 0.86 -15.26
N LEU A 7 -6.36 -0.40 -14.84
CA LEU A 7 -7.18 -1.00 -13.79
C LEU A 7 -6.51 -0.82 -12.41
N VAL A 8 -7.25 -0.30 -11.43
CA VAL A 8 -6.79 -0.20 -10.05
C VAL A 8 -7.51 -1.23 -9.19
N THR A 9 -6.77 -2.19 -8.64
CA THR A 9 -7.31 -3.10 -7.62
C THR A 9 -7.18 -2.47 -6.23
N GLY A 10 -8.06 -2.84 -5.29
CA GLY A 10 -8.06 -2.18 -3.97
C GLY A 10 -8.44 -0.70 -4.03
N ALA A 11 -9.18 -0.29 -5.04
CA ALA A 11 -9.54 1.09 -5.37
C ALA A 11 -10.24 1.84 -4.23
N THR A 12 -10.95 1.15 -3.34
CA THR A 12 -11.62 1.73 -2.16
C THR A 12 -10.73 1.86 -0.93
N GLY A 13 -9.49 1.37 -1.00
CA GLY A 13 -8.49 1.44 0.08
C GLY A 13 -7.85 2.83 0.22
N VAL A 14 -7.00 2.99 1.23
CA VAL A 14 -6.27 4.25 1.50
C VAL A 14 -5.45 4.67 0.28
N LEU A 15 -4.59 3.79 -0.21
CA LEU A 15 -3.73 4.08 -1.35
C LEU A 15 -4.51 4.07 -2.67
N GLY A 16 -5.40 3.09 -2.87
CA GLY A 16 -6.13 2.95 -4.14
C GLY A 16 -6.97 4.19 -4.50
N ARG A 17 -7.59 4.85 -3.52
CA ARG A 17 -8.29 6.13 -3.74
C ARG A 17 -7.35 7.24 -4.20
N GLU A 18 -6.16 7.31 -3.62
CA GLU A 18 -5.16 8.28 -4.03
C GLU A 18 -4.66 8.01 -5.46
N VAL A 19 -4.47 6.73 -5.82
CA VAL A 19 -4.11 6.32 -7.19
C VAL A 19 -5.19 6.70 -8.19
N LEU A 20 -6.48 6.45 -7.88
CA LEU A 20 -7.59 6.85 -8.75
C LEU A 20 -7.60 8.35 -9.00
N ASN A 21 -7.46 9.16 -7.93
CA ASN A 21 -7.45 10.62 -8.05
C ASN A 21 -6.32 11.13 -8.96
N ARG A 22 -5.13 10.50 -8.88
CA ARG A 22 -3.98 10.93 -9.67
C ARG A 22 -4.08 10.46 -11.12
N ALA A 23 -4.48 9.24 -11.35
CA ALA A 23 -4.68 8.73 -12.70
C ALA A 23 -5.74 9.55 -13.46
N ARG A 24 -6.84 9.94 -12.80
CA ARG A 24 -7.82 10.90 -13.37
C ARG A 24 -7.21 12.25 -13.74
N ARG A 25 -6.41 12.84 -12.83
CA ARG A 25 -5.72 14.11 -13.09
C ARG A 25 -4.75 14.02 -14.25
N ALA A 26 -4.15 12.86 -14.46
CA ALA A 26 -3.29 12.57 -15.61
C ALA A 26 -4.08 12.37 -16.91
N GLY A 27 -5.40 12.42 -16.89
CA GLY A 27 -6.24 12.24 -18.08
C GLY A 27 -6.28 10.81 -18.61
N VAL A 28 -5.91 9.82 -17.79
CA VAL A 28 -5.86 8.42 -18.21
C VAL A 28 -7.20 7.73 -17.92
N PRO A 29 -7.77 6.96 -18.87
CA PRO A 29 -8.94 6.13 -18.60
C PRO A 29 -8.68 5.16 -17.46
N VAL A 30 -9.49 5.25 -16.38
CA VAL A 30 -9.30 4.46 -15.16
C VAL A 30 -10.50 3.58 -14.89
N ARG A 31 -10.20 2.29 -14.67
CA ARG A 31 -11.15 1.31 -14.19
C ARG A 31 -10.85 0.97 -12.72
N ALA A 32 -11.83 1.13 -11.84
CA ALA A 32 -11.70 0.88 -10.41
C ALA A 32 -12.39 -0.44 -10.05
N MET A 33 -11.62 -1.39 -9.51
CA MET A 33 -12.16 -2.68 -9.11
C MET A 33 -12.59 -2.69 -7.64
N THR A 34 -13.80 -3.14 -7.37
CA THR A 34 -14.37 -3.30 -6.02
C THR A 34 -15.15 -4.61 -5.89
N ARG A 35 -15.29 -5.12 -4.66
CA ARG A 35 -16.16 -6.24 -4.34
C ARG A 35 -17.62 -5.83 -4.08
N ARG A 36 -17.89 -4.52 -4.00
CA ARG A 36 -19.23 -3.99 -3.72
C ARG A 36 -20.09 -4.09 -4.98
N THR A 37 -21.35 -4.48 -4.80
CA THR A 37 -22.36 -4.47 -5.88
C THR A 37 -22.95 -3.07 -6.10
N ALA A 38 -23.10 -2.28 -5.03
CA ALA A 38 -23.43 -0.86 -5.14
C ALA A 38 -22.16 -0.09 -5.50
N LEU A 39 -22.08 0.33 -6.76
CA LEU A 39 -20.92 1.06 -7.27
C LEU A 39 -21.00 2.54 -6.89
N PRO A 40 -19.87 3.20 -6.56
CA PRO A 40 -19.86 4.65 -6.38
C PRO A 40 -20.24 5.38 -7.69
N ASP A 41 -20.99 6.44 -7.55
CA ASP A 41 -21.17 7.43 -8.63
C ASP A 41 -19.97 8.39 -8.57
N ASP A 42 -18.97 8.13 -9.39
CA ASP A 42 -17.74 8.94 -9.46
C ASP A 42 -17.43 9.26 -10.92
N PRO A 43 -17.82 10.45 -11.40
CA PRO A 43 -17.62 10.84 -12.79
C PRO A 43 -16.15 10.74 -13.21
N GLY A 44 -15.91 10.05 -14.34
CA GLY A 44 -14.57 9.81 -14.88
C GLY A 44 -13.85 8.58 -14.33
N VAL A 45 -14.55 7.71 -13.56
CA VAL A 45 -14.06 6.39 -13.14
C VAL A 45 -15.04 5.30 -13.57
N THR A 46 -14.57 4.34 -14.31
CA THR A 46 -15.38 3.15 -14.64
C THR A 46 -15.26 2.14 -13.50
N TRP A 47 -16.29 2.01 -12.67
CA TRP A 47 -16.33 1.03 -11.59
C TRP A 47 -16.75 -0.34 -12.10
N VAL A 48 -16.07 -1.39 -11.64
CA VAL A 48 -16.37 -2.78 -11.95
C VAL A 48 -16.40 -3.65 -10.70
N THR A 49 -17.37 -4.57 -10.64
CA THR A 49 -17.46 -5.53 -9.53
C THR A 49 -16.69 -6.78 -9.87
N ALA A 50 -15.66 -7.09 -9.08
CA ALA A 50 -14.92 -8.34 -9.18
C ALA A 50 -14.25 -8.69 -7.84
N ASP A 51 -13.99 -9.97 -7.62
CA ASP A 51 -13.34 -10.47 -6.40
C ASP A 51 -12.12 -11.33 -6.72
N LEU A 52 -10.95 -10.84 -6.30
CA LEU A 52 -9.69 -11.56 -6.45
C LEU A 52 -9.67 -12.89 -5.70
N GLN A 53 -10.39 -13.00 -4.57
CA GLN A 53 -10.35 -14.22 -3.76
C GLN A 53 -11.07 -15.39 -4.43
N THR A 54 -12.16 -15.11 -5.12
CA THR A 54 -12.99 -16.13 -5.81
C THR A 54 -12.72 -16.19 -7.32
N GLY A 55 -12.07 -15.17 -7.88
CA GLY A 55 -11.89 -15.02 -9.33
C GLY A 55 -13.13 -14.49 -10.07
N THR A 56 -14.24 -14.27 -9.33
CA THR A 56 -15.50 -13.85 -9.94
C THR A 56 -15.40 -12.47 -10.56
N GLY A 57 -15.86 -12.32 -11.80
CA GLY A 57 -15.95 -11.04 -12.51
C GLY A 57 -14.60 -10.51 -13.06
N LEU A 58 -13.51 -11.25 -12.91
CA LEU A 58 -12.18 -10.77 -13.33
C LEU A 58 -12.06 -10.66 -14.84
N ASP A 59 -12.61 -11.58 -15.62
CA ASP A 59 -12.51 -11.53 -17.08
C ASP A 59 -13.19 -10.27 -17.63
N ALA A 60 -14.38 -9.94 -17.17
CA ALA A 60 -15.07 -8.70 -17.53
C ALA A 60 -14.35 -7.45 -17.00
N ALA A 61 -13.78 -7.53 -15.79
CA ALA A 61 -13.04 -6.41 -15.21
C ALA A 61 -11.73 -6.11 -15.96
N PHE A 62 -11.10 -7.10 -16.58
CA PHE A 62 -9.81 -6.99 -17.24
C PHE A 62 -9.91 -6.81 -18.76
N ASP A 63 -11.11 -6.94 -19.33
CA ASP A 63 -11.33 -6.74 -20.76
C ASP A 63 -10.88 -5.36 -21.23
N GLY A 64 -9.99 -5.31 -22.23
CA GLY A 64 -9.39 -4.08 -22.74
C GLY A 64 -8.42 -3.34 -21.80
N VAL A 65 -8.07 -3.90 -20.64
CA VAL A 65 -7.08 -3.33 -19.70
C VAL A 65 -5.67 -3.58 -20.23
N THR A 66 -4.87 -2.51 -20.30
CA THR A 66 -3.46 -2.57 -20.70
C THR A 66 -2.50 -2.63 -19.52
N THR A 67 -2.86 -1.96 -18.43
CA THR A 67 -2.02 -1.83 -17.23
C THR A 67 -2.82 -2.04 -15.96
N ILE A 68 -2.26 -2.75 -14.98
CA ILE A 68 -2.86 -2.93 -13.64
C ILE A 68 -2.00 -2.25 -12.59
N ILE A 69 -2.59 -1.40 -11.72
CA ILE A 69 -1.99 -0.97 -10.46
C ILE A 69 -2.60 -1.81 -9.34
N HIS A 70 -1.79 -2.72 -8.78
CA HIS A 70 -2.25 -3.65 -7.75
C HIS A 70 -2.04 -3.09 -6.35
N CYS A 71 -3.11 -2.51 -5.76
CA CYS A 71 -3.14 -1.99 -4.38
C CYS A 71 -3.95 -2.86 -3.42
N ALA A 72 -4.57 -3.94 -3.91
CA ALA A 72 -5.39 -4.81 -3.06
C ALA A 72 -4.52 -5.64 -2.10
N SER A 73 -4.92 -5.70 -0.84
CA SER A 73 -4.35 -6.61 0.17
C SER A 73 -5.34 -6.78 1.32
N ASP A 74 -5.45 -8.00 1.85
CA ASP A 74 -6.25 -8.27 3.03
C ASP A 74 -5.35 -8.37 4.28
N THR A 75 -5.15 -7.24 4.94
CA THR A 75 -4.33 -7.18 6.16
C THR A 75 -4.93 -7.97 7.34
N ARG A 76 -6.23 -8.27 7.32
CA ARG A 76 -6.91 -9.06 8.36
C ARG A 76 -6.76 -10.56 8.15
N ARG A 77 -6.75 -10.98 6.88
CA ARG A 77 -6.62 -12.38 6.46
C ARG A 77 -5.55 -12.52 5.37
N PRO A 78 -4.27 -12.26 5.71
CA PRO A 78 -3.20 -12.17 4.69
C PRO A 78 -3.07 -13.41 3.80
N LYS A 79 -3.37 -14.59 4.33
CA LYS A 79 -3.32 -15.85 3.56
C LYS A 79 -4.25 -15.87 2.34
N HIS A 80 -5.31 -15.04 2.36
CA HIS A 80 -6.23 -14.90 1.23
C HIS A 80 -5.61 -14.14 0.05
N ASP A 81 -4.52 -13.41 0.25
CA ASP A 81 -3.84 -12.71 -0.83
C ASP A 81 -3.22 -13.67 -1.86
N ILE A 82 -2.76 -14.87 -1.46
CA ILE A 82 -2.10 -15.81 -2.38
C ILE A 82 -3.06 -16.36 -3.46
N PRO A 83 -4.26 -16.90 -3.14
CA PRO A 83 -5.24 -17.21 -4.16
C PRO A 83 -5.59 -15.99 -5.02
N GLY A 84 -5.73 -14.81 -4.40
CA GLY A 84 -6.00 -13.56 -5.10
C GLY A 84 -4.94 -13.20 -6.14
N TRP A 85 -3.67 -13.40 -5.83
CA TRP A 85 -2.57 -13.22 -6.76
C TRP A 85 -2.67 -14.17 -7.97
N ARG A 86 -2.96 -15.46 -7.75
CA ARG A 86 -3.09 -16.44 -8.82
C ARG A 86 -4.24 -16.07 -9.76
N HIS A 87 -5.42 -15.75 -9.22
CA HIS A 87 -6.57 -15.33 -10.02
C HIS A 87 -6.28 -14.06 -10.83
N LEU A 88 -5.61 -13.06 -10.19
CA LEU A 88 -5.21 -11.83 -10.87
C LEU A 88 -4.28 -12.11 -12.05
N LEU A 89 -3.23 -12.90 -11.83
CA LEU A 89 -2.24 -13.20 -12.86
C LEU A 89 -2.84 -14.04 -14.01
N ASP A 90 -3.70 -15.00 -13.69
CA ASP A 90 -4.36 -15.82 -14.70
C ASP A 90 -5.34 -14.98 -15.55
N ALA A 91 -6.13 -14.11 -14.93
CA ALA A 91 -7.01 -13.19 -15.65
C ALA A 91 -6.22 -12.18 -16.48
N ALA A 92 -5.12 -11.63 -15.93
CA ALA A 92 -4.25 -10.71 -16.65
C ALA A 92 -3.62 -11.32 -17.90
N ARG A 93 -3.19 -12.60 -17.82
CA ARG A 93 -2.69 -13.34 -19.01
C ARG A 93 -3.77 -13.52 -20.07
N ARG A 94 -4.97 -13.95 -19.66
CA ARG A 94 -6.10 -14.14 -20.63
C ARG A 94 -6.48 -12.85 -21.33
N ALA A 95 -6.45 -11.72 -20.59
CA ALA A 95 -6.77 -10.40 -21.13
C ALA A 95 -5.62 -9.74 -21.90
N GLY A 96 -4.42 -10.34 -21.91
CA GLY A 96 -3.27 -9.76 -22.59
C GLY A 96 -2.73 -8.50 -21.95
N VAL A 97 -2.85 -8.36 -20.62
CA VAL A 97 -2.33 -7.21 -19.87
C VAL A 97 -0.82 -7.09 -20.08
N GLY A 98 -0.38 -5.91 -20.52
CA GLY A 98 1.02 -5.64 -20.85
C GLY A 98 1.89 -5.17 -19.68
N HIS A 99 1.30 -4.73 -18.56
CA HIS A 99 2.07 -4.23 -17.41
C HIS A 99 1.30 -4.39 -16.10
N ILE A 100 1.97 -4.91 -15.06
CA ILE A 100 1.44 -4.91 -13.68
C ILE A 100 2.38 -4.11 -12.78
N VAL A 101 1.88 -3.03 -12.18
CA VAL A 101 2.58 -2.25 -11.16
C VAL A 101 2.06 -2.65 -9.78
N ASN A 102 2.94 -3.20 -8.95
CA ASN A 102 2.60 -3.67 -7.60
C ASN A 102 3.16 -2.74 -6.53
N ILE A 103 2.36 -2.52 -5.47
CA ILE A 103 2.84 -1.89 -4.24
C ILE A 103 3.14 -2.94 -3.17
N SER A 104 4.36 -2.87 -2.63
CA SER A 104 4.83 -3.73 -1.56
C SER A 104 5.40 -2.89 -0.40
N ILE A 105 6.09 -3.53 0.52
CA ILE A 105 6.51 -2.92 1.78
C ILE A 105 8.03 -3.00 1.92
N VAL A 106 8.68 -1.93 2.37
CA VAL A 106 10.11 -1.93 2.73
C VAL A 106 10.35 -2.94 3.86
N GLY A 107 11.36 -3.78 3.69
CA GLY A 107 11.77 -4.78 4.69
C GLY A 107 10.98 -6.08 4.71
N VAL A 108 10.08 -6.32 3.74
CA VAL A 108 9.30 -7.59 3.69
C VAL A 108 10.18 -8.83 3.62
N ASP A 109 11.35 -8.73 3.00
CA ASP A 109 12.33 -9.80 2.84
C ASP A 109 13.29 -9.94 4.04
N ARG A 110 13.38 -8.91 4.90
CA ARG A 110 14.29 -8.86 6.05
C ARG A 110 13.64 -9.21 7.38
N ILE A 111 12.32 -9.02 7.48
CA ILE A 111 11.59 -9.21 8.74
C ILE A 111 10.69 -10.44 8.63
N PRO A 112 10.95 -11.52 9.37
CA PRO A 112 10.17 -12.76 9.30
C PRO A 112 8.83 -12.65 10.02
N TYR A 113 7.99 -11.72 9.58
CA TYR A 113 6.62 -11.51 10.03
C TYR A 113 5.67 -12.22 9.07
N SER A 114 4.63 -12.87 9.59
CA SER A 114 3.74 -13.72 8.78
C SER A 114 3.11 -13.00 7.59
N TYR A 115 2.66 -11.77 7.79
CA TYR A 115 2.10 -10.93 6.73
C TYR A 115 3.14 -10.60 5.65
N TYR A 116 4.39 -10.34 6.04
CA TYR A 116 5.47 -10.01 5.11
C TYR A 116 5.85 -11.20 4.21
N ARG A 117 5.82 -12.42 4.76
CA ARG A 117 6.01 -13.63 3.94
C ARG A 117 4.98 -13.75 2.81
N ILE A 118 3.73 -13.37 3.07
CA ILE A 118 2.68 -13.35 2.05
C ILE A 118 2.97 -12.29 0.98
N LYS A 119 3.45 -11.11 1.39
CA LYS A 119 3.85 -10.06 0.41
C LYS A 119 5.03 -10.51 -0.44
N VAL A 120 6.06 -11.12 0.14
CA VAL A 120 7.20 -11.71 -0.60
C VAL A 120 6.72 -12.78 -1.58
N GLU A 121 5.80 -13.65 -1.17
CA GLU A 121 5.24 -14.66 -2.08
C GLU A 121 4.46 -14.01 -3.24
N GLY A 122 3.71 -12.94 -2.98
CA GLY A 122 3.06 -12.16 -4.06
C GLY A 122 4.07 -11.53 -5.03
N GLU A 123 5.17 -10.95 -4.52
CA GLU A 123 6.25 -10.43 -5.36
C GLU A 123 6.88 -11.55 -6.22
N ARG A 124 7.08 -12.74 -5.64
CA ARG A 124 7.63 -13.91 -6.36
C ARG A 124 6.69 -14.38 -7.46
N LEU A 125 5.39 -14.54 -7.16
CA LEU A 125 4.37 -14.92 -8.14
C LEU A 125 4.31 -13.93 -9.31
N LEU A 126 4.41 -12.63 -9.02
CA LEU A 126 4.45 -11.58 -10.03
C LEU A 126 5.69 -11.72 -10.91
N ALA A 127 6.88 -11.86 -10.33
CA ALA A 127 8.13 -11.98 -11.06
C ALA A 127 8.18 -13.23 -11.96
N GLU A 128 7.57 -14.34 -11.51
CA GLU A 128 7.49 -15.61 -12.25
C GLU A 128 6.32 -15.66 -13.24
N SER A 129 5.47 -14.62 -13.28
CA SER A 129 4.22 -14.64 -14.05
C SER A 129 4.40 -14.66 -15.57
N GLY A 130 5.56 -14.21 -16.07
CA GLY A 130 5.78 -13.95 -17.50
C GLY A 130 5.11 -12.67 -18.02
N ILE A 131 4.34 -11.95 -17.19
CA ILE A 131 3.75 -10.65 -17.53
C ILE A 131 4.79 -9.56 -17.19
N PRO A 132 5.03 -8.55 -18.04
CA PRO A 132 5.89 -7.45 -17.71
C PRO A 132 5.41 -6.73 -16.44
N TRP A 133 6.34 -6.40 -15.52
CA TRP A 133 5.96 -5.89 -14.20
C TRP A 133 6.90 -4.82 -13.67
N THR A 134 6.37 -4.05 -12.71
CA THR A 134 7.13 -3.13 -11.86
C THR A 134 6.69 -3.30 -10.41
N ASN A 135 7.64 -3.42 -9.48
CA ASN A 135 7.36 -3.54 -8.04
C ASN A 135 8.01 -2.40 -7.26
N LEU A 136 7.18 -1.60 -6.60
CA LEU A 136 7.60 -0.54 -5.69
C LEU A 136 7.38 -1.00 -4.25
N ARG A 137 8.39 -0.86 -3.40
CA ARG A 137 8.23 -1.00 -1.95
C ARG A 137 8.22 0.38 -1.30
N ALA A 138 7.22 0.64 -0.48
CA ALA A 138 7.10 1.87 0.29
C ALA A 138 7.17 1.60 1.80
N THR A 139 7.56 2.60 2.57
CA THR A 139 7.51 2.57 4.02
C THR A 139 6.07 2.78 4.52
N GLN A 140 5.87 3.02 5.82
CA GLN A 140 4.56 3.08 6.45
C GLN A 140 3.77 4.32 6.01
N PHE A 141 2.47 4.17 5.74
CA PHE A 141 1.60 5.32 5.45
C PHE A 141 1.14 5.99 6.75
N PRO A 142 1.20 7.34 6.84
CA PRO A 142 0.72 8.10 7.99
C PRO A 142 -0.72 7.76 8.37
N GLU A 143 -1.62 7.57 7.40
CA GLU A 143 -3.02 7.21 7.63
C GLU A 143 -3.18 5.85 8.35
N LEU A 144 -2.30 4.87 8.05
CA LEU A 144 -2.32 3.58 8.73
C LEU A 144 -1.80 3.69 10.17
N LEU A 145 -0.77 4.50 10.40
CA LEU A 145 -0.26 4.81 11.74
C LEU A 145 -1.31 5.55 12.57
N HIS A 146 -1.99 6.54 11.98
CA HIS A 146 -3.09 7.27 12.61
C HIS A 146 -4.19 6.31 13.08
N LYS A 147 -4.64 5.40 12.22
CA LYS A 147 -5.64 4.38 12.58
C LYS A 147 -5.14 3.43 13.66
N ALA A 148 -3.89 2.99 13.58
CA ALA A 148 -3.29 2.11 14.59
C ALA A 148 -3.23 2.78 15.95
N PHE A 149 -2.73 4.01 16.03
CA PHE A 149 -2.68 4.77 17.28
C PHE A 149 -4.09 5.09 17.81
N GLY A 150 -5.06 5.37 16.93
CA GLY A 150 -6.45 5.55 17.30
C GLY A 150 -7.07 4.33 17.98
N VAL A 151 -6.71 3.12 17.54
CA VAL A 151 -7.11 1.87 18.18
C VAL A 151 -6.37 1.66 19.51
N LEU A 152 -5.05 1.83 19.53
CA LEU A 152 -4.22 1.66 20.72
C LEU A 152 -4.59 2.64 21.83
N ALA A 153 -4.95 3.87 21.50
CA ALA A 153 -5.35 4.92 22.46
C ALA A 153 -6.74 4.71 23.11
N LYS A 154 -7.47 3.66 22.72
CA LYS A 154 -8.68 3.23 23.46
C LYS A 154 -8.31 2.61 24.81
N ALA A 155 -7.12 2.04 24.93
CA ALA A 155 -6.58 1.56 26.20
C ALA A 155 -5.99 2.71 27.04
N PRO A 156 -5.87 2.54 28.35
CA PRO A 156 -5.26 3.55 29.25
C PRO A 156 -3.77 3.77 28.98
N VAL A 157 -3.11 2.78 28.36
CA VAL A 157 -1.69 2.80 28.00
C VAL A 157 -1.52 2.41 26.54
N VAL A 158 -0.69 3.17 25.79
CA VAL A 158 -0.34 2.89 24.41
C VAL A 158 0.97 2.10 24.39
N LEU A 159 0.89 0.83 24.04
CA LEU A 159 2.06 -0.04 23.89
C LEU A 159 2.60 0.08 22.46
N VAL A 160 3.89 0.37 22.33
CA VAL A 160 4.59 0.48 21.04
C VAL A 160 5.87 -0.36 21.03
N PRO A 161 6.33 -0.85 19.88
CA PRO A 161 7.59 -1.57 19.80
C PRO A 161 8.77 -0.69 20.25
N SER A 162 9.59 -1.16 21.18
CA SER A 162 10.79 -0.45 21.63
C SER A 162 11.90 -0.49 20.59
N LYS A 163 12.69 0.59 20.49
CA LYS A 163 13.82 0.73 19.57
C LYS A 163 13.42 0.35 18.12
N THR A 164 12.22 0.74 17.72
CA THR A 164 11.71 0.48 16.38
C THR A 164 11.57 1.80 15.64
N GLU A 165 12.27 1.90 14.55
CA GLU A 165 12.24 3.06 13.68
C GLU A 165 11.17 2.90 12.61
N CYS A 166 10.47 3.98 12.32
CA CYS A 166 9.49 4.12 11.25
C CYS A 166 9.85 5.34 10.39
N GLN A 167 9.50 5.30 9.13
CA GLN A 167 9.79 6.36 8.16
C GLN A 167 8.53 6.65 7.34
N PRO A 168 7.51 7.33 7.94
CA PRO A 168 6.23 7.52 7.28
C PRO A 168 6.36 8.26 5.95
N VAL A 169 5.80 7.68 4.88
CA VAL A 169 5.73 8.27 3.53
C VAL A 169 4.29 8.58 3.17
N ASP A 170 4.02 9.77 2.63
CA ASP A 170 2.67 10.17 2.25
C ASP A 170 2.12 9.25 1.15
N GLN A 171 0.93 8.71 1.36
CA GLN A 171 0.28 7.81 0.42
C GLN A 171 -0.06 8.48 -0.90
N GLY A 172 -0.20 9.81 -0.91
CA GLY A 172 -0.39 10.58 -2.11
C GLY A 172 0.85 10.60 -2.98
N GLU A 173 2.02 10.85 -2.39
CA GLU A 173 3.30 10.80 -3.10
C GLU A 173 3.59 9.40 -3.66
N VAL A 174 3.27 8.35 -2.90
CA VAL A 174 3.38 6.97 -3.39
C VAL A 174 2.41 6.72 -4.55
N ALA A 175 1.20 7.27 -4.51
CA ALA A 175 0.24 7.16 -5.60
C ALA A 175 0.72 7.89 -6.86
N ASP A 176 1.33 9.07 -6.73
CA ASP A 176 1.96 9.79 -7.86
C ASP A 176 3.02 8.91 -8.51
N ARG A 177 3.89 8.29 -7.71
CA ARG A 177 4.94 7.38 -8.22
C ARG A 177 4.36 6.13 -8.88
N LEU A 178 3.30 5.53 -8.34
CA LEU A 178 2.65 4.36 -8.94
C LEU A 178 2.02 4.68 -10.30
N VAL A 179 1.40 5.86 -10.44
CA VAL A 179 0.84 6.30 -11.72
C VAL A 179 1.94 6.58 -12.74
N GLU A 180 3.02 7.25 -12.34
CA GLU A 180 4.19 7.46 -13.17
C GLU A 180 4.77 6.13 -13.69
N LEU A 181 4.95 5.15 -12.80
CA LEU A 181 5.43 3.80 -13.16
C LEU A 181 4.45 3.07 -14.09
N ALA A 182 3.15 3.25 -13.91
CA ALA A 182 2.13 2.61 -14.75
C ALA A 182 2.06 3.20 -16.17
N LEU A 183 2.44 4.46 -16.32
CA LEU A 183 2.54 5.14 -17.62
C LEU A 183 3.90 4.91 -18.30
N GLY A 184 4.89 4.46 -17.55
CA GLY A 184 6.21 4.13 -18.05
C GLY A 184 6.35 2.70 -18.56
N THR A 185 7.57 2.31 -18.91
CA THR A 185 7.90 0.94 -19.29
C THR A 185 8.08 0.04 -18.06
N PRO A 186 7.75 -1.26 -18.14
CA PRO A 186 8.04 -2.22 -17.08
C PRO A 186 9.51 -2.22 -16.67
N ALA A 187 9.78 -2.06 -15.36
CA ALA A 187 11.13 -1.83 -14.84
C ALA A 187 11.58 -2.86 -13.77
N GLY A 188 10.79 -3.92 -13.55
CA GLY A 188 11.10 -4.90 -12.51
C GLY A 188 11.04 -4.30 -11.12
N ARG A 189 11.98 -4.65 -10.24
CA ARG A 189 12.09 -4.05 -8.92
C ARG A 189 12.73 -2.66 -9.02
N VAL A 190 11.95 -1.62 -8.67
CA VAL A 190 12.45 -0.23 -8.62
C VAL A 190 12.97 0.11 -7.22
N PRO A 191 13.75 1.21 -7.06
CA PRO A 191 14.19 1.69 -5.74
C PRO A 191 13.03 1.87 -4.77
N ASP A 192 13.29 1.61 -3.49
CA ASP A 192 12.33 1.78 -2.40
C ASP A 192 11.90 3.25 -2.27
N MET A 193 10.75 3.50 -1.64
CA MET A 193 10.25 4.85 -1.35
C MET A 193 9.99 5.03 0.14
N GLY A 194 10.76 5.88 0.80
CA GLY A 194 10.62 6.25 2.20
C GLY A 194 10.23 7.71 2.39
N GLY A 195 9.60 8.02 3.50
CA GLY A 195 9.32 9.40 3.90
C GLY A 195 10.59 10.19 4.21
N PRO A 196 10.48 11.53 4.40
CA PRO A 196 11.64 12.42 4.52
C PRO A 196 12.41 12.24 5.82
N ARG A 197 11.75 11.71 6.87
CA ARG A 197 12.34 11.58 8.21
C ARG A 197 12.09 10.21 8.82
N VAL A 198 13.06 9.77 9.63
CA VAL A 198 12.96 8.57 10.45
C VAL A 198 12.62 8.97 11.88
N TYR A 199 11.69 8.26 12.50
CA TYR A 199 11.19 8.50 13.84
C TYR A 199 11.24 7.20 14.65
N GLU A 200 11.40 7.29 15.97
CA GLU A 200 11.06 6.17 16.83
C GLU A 200 9.54 5.99 16.92
N ALA A 201 9.07 4.74 16.96
CA ALA A 201 7.65 4.43 17.08
C ALA A 201 7.00 5.08 18.30
N ALA A 202 7.78 5.26 19.39
CA ALA A 202 7.32 5.93 20.61
C ALA A 202 7.09 7.43 20.40
N ASP A 203 7.92 8.09 19.60
CA ASP A 203 7.79 9.52 19.32
C ASP A 203 6.62 9.80 18.39
N LEU A 204 6.40 8.94 17.38
CA LEU A 204 5.20 8.99 16.54
C LEU A 204 3.92 8.85 17.37
N ALA A 205 3.91 7.95 18.37
CA ALA A 205 2.75 7.76 19.23
C ALA A 205 2.52 8.98 20.17
N ARG A 206 3.59 9.59 20.71
CA ARG A 206 3.50 10.77 21.58
C ARG A 206 2.98 11.98 20.82
N SER A 207 3.56 12.29 19.66
CA SER A 207 3.14 13.41 18.82
C SER A 207 1.71 13.23 18.29
N TRP A 208 1.31 11.97 17.98
CA TRP A 208 -0.07 11.68 17.62
C TRP A 208 -1.04 11.95 18.77
N LEU A 209 -0.72 11.50 20.00
CA LEU A 209 -1.55 11.73 21.19
C LEU A 209 -1.71 13.22 21.47
N GLU A 210 -0.63 13.97 21.39
CA GLU A 210 -0.63 15.43 21.55
C GLU A 210 -1.53 16.10 20.51
N ALA A 211 -1.32 15.78 19.23
CA ALA A 211 -2.10 16.33 18.14
C ALA A 211 -3.60 16.02 18.24
N MET A 212 -3.97 14.85 18.78
CA MET A 212 -5.37 14.43 18.97
C MET A 212 -5.93 14.84 20.36
N GLY A 213 -5.22 15.65 21.15
CA GLY A 213 -5.67 16.08 22.47
C GLY A 213 -5.88 14.94 23.48
N ARG A 214 -5.19 13.81 23.29
CA ARG A 214 -5.37 12.60 24.12
C ARG A 214 -4.26 12.44 25.13
N ARG A 215 -4.61 12.27 26.40
CA ARG A 215 -3.66 12.03 27.49
C ARG A 215 -3.57 10.53 27.77
N ARG A 216 -2.54 9.87 27.22
CA ARG A 216 -2.23 8.45 27.46
C ARG A 216 -0.72 8.30 27.67
N ARG A 217 -0.34 7.32 28.50
CA ARG A 217 1.07 6.97 28.68
C ARG A 217 1.52 6.08 27.52
N VAL A 218 2.62 6.44 26.86
CA VAL A 218 3.28 5.60 25.84
C VAL A 218 4.32 4.74 26.54
N VAL A 219 4.23 3.43 26.35
CA VAL A 219 5.16 2.46 26.94
C VAL A 219 5.80 1.64 25.83
N PRO A 220 7.11 1.85 25.55
CA PRO A 220 7.86 0.99 24.65
C PRO A 220 8.03 -0.41 25.21
N VAL A 221 7.63 -1.43 24.44
CA VAL A 221 7.73 -2.85 24.83
C VAL A 221 8.63 -3.61 23.86
N ARG A 222 9.46 -4.50 24.39
CA ARG A 222 10.32 -5.33 23.55
C ARG A 222 9.51 -6.43 22.91
N ILE A 223 9.45 -6.44 21.56
CA ILE A 223 8.91 -7.56 20.80
C ILE A 223 9.97 -8.67 20.77
N PRO A 224 9.67 -9.90 21.29
CA PRO A 224 10.60 -11.00 21.25
C PRO A 224 10.74 -11.63 19.85
N GLY A 225 11.70 -12.52 19.69
CA GLY A 225 11.90 -13.32 18.49
C GLY A 225 12.50 -12.57 17.30
N LYS A 226 12.61 -13.27 16.17
CA LYS A 226 13.30 -12.81 14.96
C LYS A 226 12.62 -11.59 14.33
N ALA A 227 11.28 -11.50 14.39
CA ALA A 227 10.55 -10.35 13.87
C ALA A 227 10.87 -9.07 14.67
N GLY A 228 10.87 -9.16 16.02
CA GLY A 228 11.25 -8.04 16.87
C GLY A 228 12.72 -7.64 16.71
N ALA A 229 13.61 -8.60 16.43
CA ALA A 229 15.00 -8.29 16.08
C ALA A 229 15.08 -7.52 14.76
N GLY A 230 14.33 -7.92 13.74
CA GLY A 230 14.27 -7.23 12.45
C GLY A 230 13.74 -5.79 12.55
N PHE A 231 12.73 -5.54 13.40
CA PHE A 231 12.25 -4.19 13.68
C PHE A 231 13.33 -3.31 14.31
N ARG A 232 14.03 -3.81 15.33
CA ARG A 232 15.12 -3.08 15.99
C ARG A 232 16.36 -2.88 15.13
N ALA A 233 16.55 -3.69 14.10
CA ALA A 233 17.64 -3.56 13.13
C ALA A 233 17.35 -2.53 12.01
N GLY A 234 16.31 -1.72 12.14
CA GLY A 234 15.94 -0.73 11.13
C GLY A 234 15.32 -1.35 9.86
N GLY A 235 14.75 -2.54 9.97
CA GLY A 235 14.16 -3.23 8.82
C GLY A 235 12.97 -2.51 8.17
N LEU A 236 12.37 -1.52 8.84
CA LEU A 236 11.19 -0.78 8.36
C LEU A 236 11.52 0.55 7.67
N VAL A 237 12.79 0.87 7.49
CA VAL A 237 13.24 2.16 6.94
C VAL A 237 14.17 1.96 5.73
N THR A 238 14.22 2.98 4.89
CA THR A 238 15.08 3.07 3.71
C THR A 238 15.68 4.47 3.64
N ARG A 239 16.77 4.71 4.39
CA ARG A 239 17.39 6.04 4.50
C ARG A 239 17.97 6.54 3.19
N GLU A 240 18.49 5.64 2.37
CA GLU A 240 19.06 5.95 1.05
C GLU A 240 18.00 6.39 0.04
N HIS A 241 16.72 6.06 0.28
CA HIS A 241 15.59 6.39 -0.56
C HIS A 241 14.53 7.20 0.19
N ALA A 242 14.98 8.18 0.99
CA ALA A 242 14.12 9.14 1.68
C ALA A 242 13.62 10.22 0.70
N VAL A 243 12.84 9.81 -0.29
CA VAL A 243 12.39 10.66 -1.42
C VAL A 243 11.04 11.33 -1.18
N GLY A 244 10.33 10.95 -0.12
CA GLY A 244 9.09 11.62 0.30
C GLY A 244 9.39 13.04 0.78
N VAL A 245 8.42 13.93 0.66
CA VAL A 245 8.53 15.35 1.02
C VAL A 245 7.71 15.66 2.26
N ARG A 246 6.47 15.15 2.33
CA ARG A 246 5.55 15.43 3.41
C ARG A 246 5.93 14.72 4.70
N THR A 247 6.12 15.49 5.78
CA THR A 247 6.47 14.97 7.10
C THR A 247 5.27 14.42 7.86
N TRP A 248 5.54 13.68 8.94
CA TRP A 248 4.52 13.21 9.88
C TRP A 248 3.80 14.36 10.57
N GLU A 249 4.52 15.42 10.94
CA GLU A 249 3.98 16.61 11.58
C GLU A 249 3.00 17.35 10.69
N GLU A 250 3.35 17.54 9.41
CA GLU A 250 2.47 18.14 8.40
C GLU A 250 1.21 17.30 8.16
N TYR A 251 1.33 15.97 8.18
CA TYR A 251 0.18 15.09 8.14
C TYR A 251 -0.73 15.29 9.36
N LEU A 252 -0.17 15.35 10.59
CA LEU A 252 -0.95 15.55 11.81
C LEU A 252 -1.71 16.88 11.82
N THR A 253 -1.11 17.95 11.30
CA THR A 253 -1.77 19.26 11.18
C THR A 253 -3.06 19.17 10.37
N THR A 254 -3.08 18.38 9.28
CA THR A 254 -4.31 18.20 8.49
C THR A 254 -5.40 17.38 9.20
N LYS A 255 -5.04 16.61 10.25
CA LYS A 255 -6.01 15.83 11.04
C LYS A 255 -6.60 16.61 12.20
N GLN A 256 -5.95 17.69 12.63
CA GLN A 256 -6.48 18.61 13.64
C GLN A 256 -7.55 19.57 13.07
N ALA A 257 -7.49 19.82 11.76
CA ALA A 257 -8.41 20.74 11.07
C ALA A 257 -9.73 20.07 10.63
N THR A 258 -9.90 18.77 10.87
CA THR A 258 -11.10 17.98 10.50
C THR A 258 -11.83 17.51 11.74
#